data_7b3e1191b9eeeba6639a4951197fe8c0
#
_entry.id   7b3e1191b9eeeba6639a4951197fe8c0
#
_cell.length_a   1.000
_cell.length_b   1.000
_cell.length_c   1.000
_cell.angle_alpha   90.00
_cell.angle_beta   90.00
_cell.angle_gamma   90.00
#
_symmetry.space_group_name_H-M   'P 1'
#
loop_
_entity.id
_entity.type
_entity.pdbx_description
1 polymer ?
#
loop_
_entity_poly.entity_id
_entity_poly.type
_entity_poly.pdbx_seq_one_letter_code
_entity_poly.pdbx_strand_id
1 'polypeptide(L)'
;MKRGALLLLVLLLTLALTACGQTPPDNANAAAPDRQEEPDAGYTAGGGEIVQIDGFREIDIQWIAGKVVVERYDGKVTELSETKLDGSPVSLKMEWRLNEDTGKLEIRSQPVQANTDEGKLLTVRLPRDTVLYELDINTVSADVDVQASFTQLTELAITTVSGSVTAADVTADEVSLASTSGELAGVYQAQRLDVDTVSGKVTLTLPNVPQELEAETTSGDVTLTLSAQPAAPVALRFQTVSGVFRSDIDSADNAANVWEFQTVSGSVTVSAAA
;
A
#
# COMPACT_ATOMS: atom_id res chain seq x y z
N MET A 1 20.20 8.26 3.21
CA MET A 1 20.75 7.43 2.11
C MET A 1 19.69 6.38 1.75
N LYS A 2 18.56 6.78 1.21
CA LYS A 2 17.53 5.85 0.69
C LYS A 2 17.06 6.34 -0.68
N ARG A 3 17.88 6.12 -1.70
CA ARG A 3 17.47 6.26 -3.12
C ARG A 3 16.78 4.98 -3.61
N GLY A 4 16.09 4.24 -2.71
CA GLY A 4 15.59 2.89 -2.98
C GLY A 4 14.18 2.82 -3.55
N ALA A 5 13.25 3.67 -3.11
CA ALA A 5 11.84 3.53 -3.48
C ALA A 5 11.58 3.89 -4.94
N LEU A 6 12.16 4.97 -5.45
CA LEU A 6 12.01 5.35 -6.86
C LEU A 6 12.67 4.34 -7.81
N LEU A 7 13.78 3.71 -7.39
CA LEU A 7 14.44 2.62 -8.15
C LEU A 7 13.62 1.33 -8.13
N LEU A 8 12.88 1.05 -7.06
CA LEU A 8 12.00 -0.12 -6.96
C LEU A 8 10.77 0.03 -7.86
N LEU A 9 10.20 1.23 -7.93
CA LEU A 9 9.08 1.54 -8.82
C LEU A 9 9.47 1.39 -10.31
N VAL A 10 10.67 1.82 -10.69
CA VAL A 10 11.23 1.63 -12.05
C VAL A 10 11.57 0.16 -12.31
N LEU A 11 12.00 -0.61 -11.32
CA LEU A 11 12.32 -2.03 -11.46
C LEU A 11 11.05 -2.89 -11.62
N LEU A 12 9.95 -2.55 -10.93
CA LEU A 12 8.65 -3.20 -11.13
C LEU A 12 8.07 -2.92 -12.53
N LEU A 13 8.27 -1.71 -13.06
CA LEU A 13 7.86 -1.35 -14.42
C LEU A 13 8.66 -2.10 -15.50
N THR A 14 9.94 -2.43 -15.26
CA THR A 14 10.77 -3.18 -16.21
C THR A 14 10.46 -4.68 -16.25
N LEU A 15 9.96 -5.26 -15.15
CA LEU A 15 9.54 -6.66 -15.15
C LEU A 15 8.24 -6.90 -15.93
N ALA A 16 7.34 -5.92 -15.98
CA ALA A 16 6.10 -6.01 -16.74
C ALA A 16 6.29 -5.92 -18.28
N LEU A 17 7.41 -5.35 -18.74
CA LEU A 17 7.69 -5.14 -20.18
C LEU A 17 8.48 -6.28 -20.84
N THR A 18 9.05 -7.24 -20.12
CA THR A 18 9.78 -8.38 -20.69
C THR A 18 8.91 -9.61 -20.98
N ALA A 19 7.63 -9.58 -20.64
CA ALA A 19 6.71 -10.70 -20.90
C ALA A 19 6.03 -10.70 -22.30
N CYS A 20 6.27 -9.70 -23.14
CA CYS A 20 5.74 -9.62 -24.50
C CYS A 20 6.83 -9.83 -25.56
N GLY A 21 7.18 -11.07 -25.87
CA GLY A 21 8.09 -11.31 -26.97
C GLY A 21 8.54 -12.76 -27.18
N GLN A 22 7.62 -13.70 -27.31
CA GLN A 22 7.88 -14.94 -28.06
C GLN A 22 6.57 -15.45 -28.64
N THR A 23 6.44 -15.38 -29.95
CA THR A 23 5.42 -16.08 -30.72
C THR A 23 5.79 -17.56 -30.81
N PRO A 24 4.92 -18.50 -30.34
CA PRO A 24 5.09 -19.91 -30.64
C PRO A 24 4.56 -20.23 -32.04
N PRO A 25 5.11 -21.25 -32.73
CA PRO A 25 4.60 -21.67 -34.04
C PRO A 25 3.23 -22.34 -33.91
N ASP A 26 2.39 -22.06 -34.89
CA ASP A 26 1.09 -22.70 -35.12
C ASP A 26 1.14 -24.21 -34.96
N ASN A 27 0.36 -24.74 -34.02
CA ASN A 27 -0.20 -26.11 -34.18
C ASN A 27 -1.60 -26.15 -33.59
N ALA A 28 -2.56 -26.30 -34.47
CA ALA A 28 -3.97 -26.36 -34.18
C ALA A 28 -4.35 -27.66 -33.45
N ASN A 29 -5.31 -27.51 -32.53
CA ASN A 29 -6.18 -28.56 -32.01
C ASN A 29 -5.67 -29.45 -30.87
N ALA A 30 -5.75 -28.92 -29.66
CA ALA A 30 -6.19 -29.69 -28.49
C ALA A 30 -6.74 -28.69 -27.48
N ALA A 31 -7.99 -28.83 -27.05
CA ALA A 31 -8.51 -28.16 -25.89
C ALA A 31 -7.59 -28.51 -24.71
N ALA A 32 -6.85 -27.54 -24.23
CA ALA A 32 -6.02 -27.74 -23.05
C ALA A 32 -6.96 -28.06 -21.87
N PRO A 33 -6.71 -29.12 -21.11
CA PRO A 33 -7.43 -29.35 -19.87
C PRO A 33 -7.16 -28.14 -18.96
N ASP A 34 -8.22 -27.73 -18.26
CA ASP A 34 -8.21 -26.73 -17.19
C ASP A 34 -7.08 -27.09 -16.21
N ARG A 35 -5.88 -26.56 -16.44
CA ARG A 35 -4.76 -26.74 -15.53
C ARG A 35 -5.02 -25.81 -14.36
N GLN A 36 -5.66 -26.31 -13.34
CA GLN A 36 -5.43 -25.79 -12.01
C GLN A 36 -3.93 -26.02 -11.74
N GLU A 37 -3.13 -24.96 -11.86
CA GLU A 37 -1.75 -25.03 -11.40
C GLU A 37 -1.80 -25.36 -9.91
N GLU A 38 -1.14 -26.46 -9.52
CA GLU A 38 -0.98 -26.79 -8.10
C GLU A 38 -0.24 -25.63 -7.45
N PRO A 39 -0.66 -25.22 -6.23
CA PRO A 39 0.01 -24.13 -5.52
C PRO A 39 1.50 -24.44 -5.37
N ASP A 40 2.35 -23.41 -5.48
CA ASP A 40 3.77 -23.53 -5.20
C ASP A 40 3.99 -24.19 -3.84
N ALA A 41 5.08 -24.95 -3.71
CA ALA A 41 5.37 -25.70 -2.50
C ALA A 41 5.25 -24.83 -1.24
N GLY A 42 4.34 -25.19 -0.35
CA GLY A 42 4.08 -24.49 0.92
C GLY A 42 2.99 -23.44 0.88
N TYR A 43 2.39 -23.13 -0.28
CA TYR A 43 1.21 -22.24 -0.38
C TYR A 43 -0.10 -23.04 -0.30
N THR A 44 -1.10 -22.43 0.30
CA THR A 44 -2.49 -22.91 0.35
C THR A 44 -3.33 -22.08 -0.62
N ALA A 45 -4.12 -22.74 -1.48
CA ALA A 45 -5.00 -22.07 -2.41
C ALA A 45 -6.37 -21.74 -1.82
N GLY A 46 -6.86 -20.53 -2.08
CA GLY A 46 -8.17 -20.04 -1.64
C GLY A 46 -8.18 -19.46 -0.24
N GLY A 47 -9.29 -18.83 0.12
CA GLY A 47 -9.49 -18.26 1.46
C GLY A 47 -9.60 -19.30 2.56
N GLY A 48 -9.48 -18.86 3.78
CA GLY A 48 -9.56 -19.74 4.95
C GLY A 48 -9.49 -18.99 6.27
N GLU A 49 -9.60 -19.74 7.32
CA GLU A 49 -9.37 -19.27 8.69
C GLU A 49 -7.95 -19.66 9.11
N ILE A 50 -7.21 -18.68 9.59
CA ILE A 50 -5.88 -18.89 10.15
C ILE A 50 -6.00 -18.76 11.65
N VAL A 51 -5.84 -19.87 12.36
CA VAL A 51 -5.77 -19.84 13.82
C VAL A 51 -4.54 -19.03 14.21
N GLN A 52 -4.76 -18.00 15.00
CA GLN A 52 -3.68 -17.14 15.44
C GLN A 52 -2.70 -17.93 16.30
N ILE A 53 -1.46 -17.99 15.84
CA ILE A 53 -0.35 -18.56 16.59
C ILE A 53 0.37 -17.46 17.37
N ASP A 54 0.97 -17.81 18.50
CA ASP A 54 1.88 -16.92 19.22
C ASP A 54 3.01 -16.51 18.27
N GLY A 55 3.11 -15.20 17.97
CA GLY A 55 4.18 -14.67 17.10
C GLY A 55 3.76 -14.25 15.70
N PHE A 56 2.48 -14.29 15.33
CA PHE A 56 1.98 -13.65 14.11
C PHE A 56 2.28 -12.14 14.14
N ARG A 57 3.07 -11.64 13.19
CA ARG A 57 3.68 -10.32 13.30
C ARG A 57 3.64 -9.49 12.03
N GLU A 58 3.66 -10.12 10.87
CA GLU A 58 3.85 -9.48 9.57
C GLU A 58 2.84 -10.02 8.56
N ILE A 59 2.29 -9.11 7.75
CA ILE A 59 1.46 -9.46 6.59
C ILE A 59 2.08 -8.82 5.35
N ASP A 60 2.31 -9.64 4.33
CA ASP A 60 2.77 -9.25 3.00
C ASP A 60 1.68 -9.62 1.97
N ILE A 61 1.13 -8.62 1.28
CA ILE A 61 0.07 -8.79 0.29
C ILE A 61 0.59 -8.35 -1.07
N GLN A 62 0.56 -9.28 -2.03
CA GLN A 62 0.87 -9.03 -3.44
C GLN A 62 -0.38 -9.22 -4.29
N TRP A 63 -1.00 -8.13 -4.73
CA TRP A 63 -2.29 -8.16 -5.42
C TRP A 63 -2.27 -7.41 -6.74
N ILE A 64 -2.82 -8.00 -7.80
CA ILE A 64 -2.69 -7.43 -9.15
C ILE A 64 -3.79 -6.40 -9.40
N ALA A 65 -5.07 -6.78 -9.32
CA ALA A 65 -6.17 -5.94 -9.74
C ALA A 65 -7.42 -6.15 -8.89
N GLY A 66 -8.28 -5.14 -8.83
CA GLY A 66 -9.52 -5.14 -8.07
C GLY A 66 -9.43 -4.36 -6.78
N LYS A 67 -9.60 -5.00 -5.63
CA LYS A 67 -9.57 -4.33 -4.34
C LYS A 67 -8.95 -5.21 -3.25
N VAL A 68 -8.17 -4.61 -2.37
CA VAL A 68 -7.69 -5.20 -1.11
C VAL A 68 -8.34 -4.44 0.04
N VAL A 69 -8.99 -5.16 0.95
CA VAL A 69 -9.56 -4.61 2.18
C VAL A 69 -8.89 -5.28 3.37
N VAL A 70 -8.37 -4.47 4.29
CA VAL A 70 -7.84 -4.94 5.57
C VAL A 70 -8.68 -4.35 6.68
N GLU A 71 -9.35 -5.19 7.48
CA GLU A 71 -10.27 -4.74 8.53
C GLU A 71 -10.09 -5.49 9.85
N ARG A 72 -10.50 -4.86 10.94
CA ARG A 72 -10.58 -5.47 12.27
C ARG A 72 -12.00 -5.95 12.55
N TYR A 73 -12.13 -7.11 13.22
CA TYR A 73 -13.44 -7.65 13.57
C TYR A 73 -13.44 -8.34 14.94
N ASP A 74 -14.65 -8.64 15.44
CA ASP A 74 -14.84 -9.29 16.73
C ASP A 74 -14.79 -10.83 16.61
N GLY A 75 -13.72 -11.35 16.02
CA GLY A 75 -13.42 -12.77 15.87
C GLY A 75 -12.18 -13.18 16.64
N LYS A 76 -11.81 -14.47 16.52
CA LYS A 76 -10.65 -15.06 17.21
C LYS A 76 -9.60 -15.59 16.25
N VAL A 77 -9.87 -15.59 14.96
CA VAL A 77 -8.98 -16.11 13.92
C VAL A 77 -8.82 -15.07 12.82
N THR A 78 -7.70 -15.07 12.15
CA THR A 78 -7.55 -14.27 10.93
C THR A 78 -8.32 -14.95 9.80
N GLU A 79 -9.20 -14.21 9.13
CA GLU A 79 -9.99 -14.72 8.02
C GLU A 79 -9.51 -14.11 6.70
N LEU A 80 -9.27 -14.96 5.73
CA LEU A 80 -8.95 -14.58 4.37
C LEU A 80 -10.12 -14.96 3.46
N SER A 81 -10.66 -14.00 2.73
CA SER A 81 -11.70 -14.26 1.74
C SER A 81 -11.41 -13.58 0.41
N GLU A 82 -11.79 -14.25 -0.66
CA GLU A 82 -11.64 -13.76 -2.02
C GLU A 82 -12.93 -13.97 -2.80
N THR A 83 -13.39 -12.90 -3.44
CA THR A 83 -14.55 -12.91 -4.34
C THR A 83 -14.24 -12.07 -5.57
N LYS A 84 -15.10 -12.13 -6.59
CA LYS A 84 -15.13 -11.08 -7.60
C LYS A 84 -15.70 -9.80 -6.98
N LEU A 85 -15.52 -8.65 -7.63
CA LEU A 85 -16.04 -7.37 -7.14
C LEU A 85 -17.57 -7.34 -7.01
N ASP A 86 -18.28 -8.19 -7.76
CA ASP A 86 -19.73 -8.36 -7.67
C ASP A 86 -20.18 -9.36 -6.56
N GLY A 87 -19.21 -9.91 -5.82
CA GLY A 87 -19.45 -10.89 -4.75
C GLY A 87 -19.56 -12.34 -5.22
N SER A 88 -19.47 -12.62 -6.53
CA SER A 88 -19.51 -13.98 -7.04
C SER A 88 -18.17 -14.72 -6.79
N PRO A 89 -18.19 -16.08 -6.79
CA PRO A 89 -16.98 -16.86 -6.60
C PRO A 89 -15.93 -16.64 -7.70
N VAL A 90 -14.66 -16.69 -7.34
CA VAL A 90 -13.53 -16.65 -8.26
C VAL A 90 -13.19 -18.04 -8.77
N SER A 91 -12.71 -18.14 -10.01
CA SER A 91 -12.23 -19.38 -10.61
C SER A 91 -10.76 -19.67 -10.26
N LEU A 92 -9.90 -18.66 -10.37
CA LEU A 92 -8.50 -18.73 -9.96
C LEU A 92 -8.39 -18.19 -8.55
N LYS A 93 -8.01 -19.04 -7.62
CA LYS A 93 -7.97 -18.69 -6.20
C LYS A 93 -6.64 -18.05 -5.84
N MET A 94 -6.68 -17.10 -4.88
CA MET A 94 -5.47 -16.61 -4.25
C MET A 94 -4.67 -17.73 -3.60
N GLU A 95 -3.43 -17.45 -3.31
CA GLU A 95 -2.55 -18.33 -2.56
C GLU A 95 -2.03 -17.60 -1.33
N TRP A 96 -1.90 -18.32 -0.22
CA TRP A 96 -1.31 -17.78 0.99
C TRP A 96 -0.41 -18.80 1.68
N ARG A 97 0.53 -18.30 2.45
CA ARG A 97 1.45 -19.09 3.26
C ARG A 97 1.71 -18.38 4.58
N LEU A 98 1.62 -19.12 5.68
CA LEU A 98 2.08 -18.67 6.98
C LEU A 98 3.42 -19.33 7.31
N ASN A 99 4.44 -18.53 7.51
CA ASN A 99 5.72 -18.96 8.04
C ASN A 99 5.65 -18.87 9.57
N GLU A 100 5.49 -20.01 10.25
CA GLU A 100 5.34 -20.07 11.70
C GLU A 100 6.63 -19.66 12.44
N ASP A 101 7.81 -19.85 11.84
CA ASP A 101 9.08 -19.51 12.46
C ASP A 101 9.28 -17.98 12.55
N THR A 102 8.81 -17.22 11.54
CA THR A 102 8.94 -15.77 11.48
C THR A 102 7.67 -15.04 11.88
N GLY A 103 6.52 -15.70 11.87
CA GLY A 103 5.20 -15.08 12.06
C GLY A 103 4.73 -14.26 10.85
N LYS A 104 5.27 -14.53 9.65
CA LYS A 104 4.93 -13.82 8.40
C LYS A 104 3.83 -14.54 7.64
N LEU A 105 2.74 -13.82 7.35
CA LEU A 105 1.69 -14.24 6.44
C LEU A 105 1.89 -13.61 5.08
N GLU A 106 2.12 -14.41 4.07
CA GLU A 106 2.21 -13.99 2.68
C GLU A 106 0.90 -14.32 1.95
N ILE A 107 0.34 -13.35 1.25
CA ILE A 107 -0.90 -13.48 0.46
C ILE A 107 -0.62 -12.97 -0.95
N ARG A 108 -0.91 -13.78 -1.96
CA ARG A 108 -0.72 -13.36 -3.35
C ARG A 108 -1.91 -13.71 -4.23
N SER A 109 -2.20 -12.84 -5.19
CA SER A 109 -3.11 -13.19 -6.27
C SER A 109 -2.41 -14.11 -7.25
N GLN A 110 -3.08 -15.18 -7.71
CA GLN A 110 -2.57 -15.88 -8.88
C GLN A 110 -2.64 -14.97 -10.11
N PRO A 111 -1.66 -15.09 -11.05
CA PRO A 111 -1.66 -14.32 -12.29
C PRO A 111 -2.98 -14.55 -13.05
N VAL A 112 -3.67 -13.47 -13.35
CA VAL A 112 -4.85 -13.52 -14.20
C VAL A 112 -4.38 -13.88 -15.61
N GLN A 113 -4.90 -14.98 -16.20
CA GLN A 113 -4.66 -15.25 -17.61
C GLN A 113 -5.22 -14.09 -18.44
N ALA A 114 -4.51 -13.67 -19.47
CA ALA A 114 -4.64 -12.41 -20.21
C ALA A 114 -6.03 -12.07 -20.82
N ASN A 115 -7.08 -12.80 -20.51
CA ASN A 115 -8.44 -12.60 -21.01
C ASN A 115 -9.53 -12.49 -19.93
N THR A 116 -9.19 -12.35 -18.66
CA THR A 116 -10.17 -12.12 -17.60
C THR A 116 -9.87 -10.79 -16.92
N ASP A 117 -10.48 -9.70 -17.38
CA ASP A 117 -10.49 -8.37 -16.76
C ASP A 117 -11.23 -8.34 -15.41
N GLU A 118 -11.36 -9.48 -14.74
CA GLU A 118 -12.11 -9.57 -13.51
C GLU A 118 -11.23 -9.21 -12.33
N GLY A 119 -11.29 -7.95 -11.91
CA GLY A 119 -10.74 -7.51 -10.64
C GLY A 119 -11.34 -8.34 -9.50
N LYS A 120 -10.50 -8.73 -8.55
CA LYS A 120 -10.90 -9.52 -7.38
C LYS A 120 -10.91 -8.67 -6.12
N LEU A 121 -11.80 -8.99 -5.21
CA LEU A 121 -11.81 -8.44 -3.85
C LEU A 121 -11.12 -9.43 -2.91
N LEU A 122 -9.99 -9.03 -2.36
CA LEU A 122 -9.36 -9.67 -1.20
C LEU A 122 -9.87 -8.97 0.06
N THR A 123 -10.35 -9.73 1.02
CA THR A 123 -10.64 -9.22 2.37
C THR A 123 -9.83 -9.98 3.39
N VAL A 124 -9.02 -9.25 4.16
CA VAL A 124 -8.23 -9.73 5.29
C VAL A 124 -8.87 -9.21 6.57
N ARG A 125 -9.45 -10.09 7.35
CA ARG A 125 -10.11 -9.77 8.62
C ARG A 125 -9.24 -10.20 9.78
N LEU A 126 -8.83 -9.25 10.59
CA LEU A 126 -7.97 -9.49 11.74
C LEU A 126 -8.76 -9.34 13.04
N PRO A 127 -8.60 -10.27 14.00
CA PRO A 127 -9.12 -10.06 15.36
C PRO A 127 -8.65 -8.72 15.94
N ARG A 128 -9.50 -8.07 16.75
CA ARG A 128 -9.14 -6.76 17.34
C ARG A 128 -7.92 -6.80 18.24
N ASP A 129 -7.66 -7.95 18.87
CA ASP A 129 -6.54 -8.17 19.76
C ASP A 129 -5.26 -8.67 19.04
N THR A 130 -5.29 -8.87 17.72
CA THR A 130 -4.10 -9.20 16.95
C THR A 130 -3.07 -8.09 17.05
N VAL A 131 -1.87 -8.41 17.49
CA VAL A 131 -0.71 -7.52 17.46
C VAL A 131 -0.01 -7.73 16.14
N LEU A 132 -0.07 -6.71 15.26
CA LEU A 132 0.64 -6.69 13.98
C LEU A 132 1.72 -5.63 14.04
N TYR A 133 2.94 -5.96 13.62
CA TYR A 133 4.07 -5.04 13.60
C TYR A 133 4.32 -4.48 12.21
N GLU A 134 4.13 -5.30 11.16
CA GLU A 134 4.42 -4.90 9.79
C GLU A 134 3.26 -5.26 8.87
N LEU A 135 2.86 -4.32 8.03
CA LEU A 135 1.86 -4.50 6.98
C LEU A 135 2.42 -3.96 5.67
N ASP A 136 2.76 -4.86 4.76
CA ASP A 136 3.26 -4.54 3.43
C ASP A 136 2.20 -4.93 2.37
N ILE A 137 1.79 -3.96 1.53
CA ILE A 137 0.78 -4.17 0.49
C ILE A 137 1.33 -3.66 -0.83
N ASN A 138 1.54 -4.57 -1.76
CA ASN A 138 2.02 -4.29 -3.10
C ASN A 138 0.93 -4.59 -4.12
N THR A 139 0.50 -3.58 -4.89
CA THR A 139 -0.52 -3.75 -5.92
C THR A 139 -0.09 -3.19 -7.27
N VAL A 140 -0.75 -3.64 -8.35
CA VAL A 140 -0.58 -3.04 -9.67
C VAL A 140 -1.71 -2.06 -9.94
N SER A 141 -2.94 -2.53 -9.94
CA SER A 141 -4.14 -1.71 -10.21
C SER A 141 -5.28 -1.94 -9.22
N ALA A 142 -5.03 -2.68 -8.16
CA ALA A 142 -6.02 -2.87 -7.11
C ALA A 142 -6.06 -1.65 -6.19
N ASP A 143 -7.27 -1.22 -5.85
CA ASP A 143 -7.48 -0.26 -4.78
C ASP A 143 -7.16 -0.90 -3.42
N VAL A 144 -6.57 -0.15 -2.52
CA VAL A 144 -6.25 -0.57 -1.16
C VAL A 144 -7.08 0.22 -0.16
N ASP A 145 -7.77 -0.48 0.72
CA ASP A 145 -8.66 0.11 1.73
C ASP A 145 -8.32 -0.48 3.10
N VAL A 146 -7.56 0.27 3.89
CA VAL A 146 -7.21 -0.10 5.26
C VAL A 146 -8.25 0.50 6.20
N GLN A 147 -9.31 -0.26 6.46
CA GLN A 147 -10.43 0.15 7.32
C GLN A 147 -10.16 -0.07 8.81
N ALA A 148 -9.06 -0.74 9.13
CA ALA A 148 -8.70 -1.06 10.48
C ALA A 148 -7.92 0.08 11.14
N SER A 149 -8.29 0.43 12.36
CA SER A 149 -7.41 1.22 13.22
C SER A 149 -6.26 0.35 13.71
N PHE A 150 -5.07 0.63 13.24
CA PHE A 150 -3.84 0.04 13.73
C PHE A 150 -3.16 1.01 14.69
N THR A 151 -2.85 0.55 15.89
CA THR A 151 -2.31 1.42 16.96
C THR A 151 -0.87 1.13 17.34
N GLN A 152 -0.26 0.10 16.75
CA GLN A 152 1.07 -0.40 17.16
C GLN A 152 1.86 -1.01 16.00
N LEU A 153 1.68 -0.51 14.78
CA LEU A 153 2.56 -0.92 13.70
C LEU A 153 3.95 -0.29 13.90
N THR A 154 4.99 -1.07 13.64
CA THR A 154 6.34 -0.54 13.44
C THR A 154 6.44 0.04 12.03
N GLU A 155 5.88 -0.67 11.04
CA GLU A 155 5.92 -0.25 9.64
C GLU A 155 4.60 -0.54 8.92
N LEU A 156 4.12 0.46 8.18
CA LEU A 156 3.13 0.32 7.13
C LEU A 156 3.77 0.71 5.80
N ALA A 157 3.83 -0.22 4.86
CA ALA A 157 4.30 0.05 3.50
C ALA A 157 3.19 -0.29 2.49
N ILE A 158 2.81 0.68 1.64
CA ILE A 158 1.84 0.46 0.57
C ILE A 158 2.39 0.98 -0.74
N THR A 159 2.54 0.09 -1.72
CA THR A 159 3.01 0.43 -3.06
C THR A 159 1.95 0.06 -4.09
N THR A 160 1.62 0.99 -4.99
CA THR A 160 0.70 0.73 -6.10
C THR A 160 1.20 1.38 -7.39
N VAL A 161 0.80 0.85 -8.54
CA VAL A 161 1.04 1.55 -9.81
C VAL A 161 -0.12 2.50 -10.12
N SER A 162 -1.38 2.04 -10.01
CA SER A 162 -2.54 2.86 -10.40
C SER A 162 -3.76 2.74 -9.49
N GLY A 163 -3.77 1.82 -8.54
CA GLY A 163 -4.85 1.71 -7.55
C GLY A 163 -4.85 2.87 -6.56
N SER A 164 -6.01 3.27 -6.10
CA SER A 164 -6.14 4.26 -5.04
C SER A 164 -5.89 3.61 -3.68
N VAL A 165 -5.26 4.35 -2.77
CA VAL A 165 -4.99 3.93 -1.39
C VAL A 165 -5.79 4.78 -0.44
N THR A 166 -6.57 4.15 0.42
CA THR A 166 -7.29 4.80 1.52
C THR A 166 -7.00 4.12 2.85
N ALA A 167 -6.82 4.91 3.90
CA ALA A 167 -6.68 4.41 5.27
C ALA A 167 -7.53 5.24 6.23
N ALA A 168 -8.29 4.58 7.09
CA ALA A 168 -9.20 5.26 8.02
C ALA A 168 -8.46 5.90 9.20
N ASP A 169 -7.55 5.16 9.83
CA ASP A 169 -6.79 5.62 11.00
C ASP A 169 -5.66 4.63 11.28
N VAL A 170 -4.44 5.00 10.94
CA VAL A 170 -3.27 4.15 11.12
C VAL A 170 -2.23 4.85 11.97
N THR A 171 -1.80 4.19 13.05
CA THR A 171 -0.65 4.59 13.86
C THR A 171 0.50 3.61 13.64
N ALA A 172 1.64 4.13 13.20
CA ALA A 172 2.87 3.36 12.98
C ALA A 172 4.10 4.19 13.34
N ASP A 173 5.24 3.55 13.56
CA ASP A 173 6.50 4.29 13.69
C ASP A 173 6.94 4.85 12.33
N GLU A 174 6.85 4.03 11.28
CA GLU A 174 7.16 4.41 9.89
C GLU A 174 5.98 4.11 8.98
N VAL A 175 5.61 5.07 8.12
CA VAL A 175 4.61 4.92 7.06
C VAL A 175 5.26 5.27 5.73
N SER A 176 5.22 4.35 4.77
CA SER A 176 5.72 4.53 3.41
C SER A 176 4.59 4.28 2.41
N LEU A 177 4.27 5.31 1.62
CA LEU A 177 3.20 5.28 0.62
C LEU A 177 3.78 5.60 -0.75
N ALA A 178 3.69 4.68 -1.70
CA ALA A 178 4.22 4.89 -3.04
C ALA A 178 3.16 4.61 -4.12
N SER A 179 3.04 5.52 -5.10
CA SER A 179 2.13 5.36 -6.24
C SER A 179 2.72 5.93 -7.53
N THR A 180 2.42 5.33 -8.68
CA THR A 180 2.70 6.00 -9.95
C THR A 180 1.59 6.98 -10.31
N SER A 181 0.31 6.59 -10.22
CA SER A 181 -0.81 7.44 -10.63
C SER A 181 -2.06 7.33 -9.76
N GLY A 182 -2.10 6.39 -8.81
CA GLY A 182 -3.20 6.24 -7.87
C GLY A 182 -3.25 7.37 -6.84
N GLU A 183 -4.43 7.69 -6.36
CA GLU A 183 -4.61 8.65 -5.25
C GLU A 183 -4.18 8.01 -3.94
N LEU A 184 -3.44 8.76 -3.12
CA LEU A 184 -3.04 8.37 -1.77
C LEU A 184 -3.81 9.25 -0.77
N ALA A 185 -4.70 8.65 0.01
CA ALA A 185 -5.52 9.38 0.96
C ALA A 185 -5.62 8.66 2.31
N GLY A 186 -5.85 9.39 3.39
CA GLY A 186 -6.11 8.76 4.69
C GLY A 186 -5.66 9.57 5.89
N VAL A 187 -5.78 8.91 7.05
CA VAL A 187 -5.38 9.44 8.35
C VAL A 187 -4.21 8.61 8.88
N TYR A 188 -3.06 9.25 9.04
CA TYR A 188 -1.83 8.58 9.45
C TYR A 188 -1.17 9.31 10.61
N GLN A 189 -0.92 8.59 11.68
CA GLN A 189 -0.11 9.04 12.80
C GLN A 189 1.24 8.30 12.76
N ALA A 190 2.32 9.01 12.44
CA ALA A 190 3.64 8.40 12.27
C ALA A 190 4.75 9.25 12.89
N GLN A 191 5.88 8.64 13.22
CA GLN A 191 7.12 9.35 13.54
C GLN A 191 7.85 9.72 12.25
N ARG A 192 7.87 8.80 11.28
CA ARG A 192 8.40 9.01 9.93
C ARG A 192 7.33 8.75 8.89
N LEU A 193 7.15 9.69 7.98
CA LEU A 193 6.23 9.57 6.85
C LEU A 193 6.97 9.82 5.55
N ASP A 194 6.92 8.83 4.66
CA ASP A 194 7.54 8.84 3.36
C ASP A 194 6.47 8.66 2.27
N VAL A 195 6.39 9.59 1.32
CA VAL A 195 5.32 9.62 0.30
C VAL A 195 5.90 9.89 -1.07
N ASP A 196 5.84 8.89 -1.94
CA ASP A 196 6.34 8.96 -3.31
C ASP A 196 5.21 8.85 -4.32
N THR A 197 5.12 9.80 -5.25
CA THR A 197 4.19 9.68 -6.39
C THR A 197 4.75 10.28 -7.67
N VAL A 198 4.36 9.74 -8.81
CA VAL A 198 4.68 10.39 -10.09
C VAL A 198 3.61 11.40 -10.45
N SER A 199 2.33 11.03 -10.43
CA SER A 199 1.22 11.90 -10.82
C SER A 199 -0.04 11.75 -9.95
N GLY A 200 -0.01 10.86 -8.96
CA GLY A 200 -1.12 10.66 -8.03
C GLY A 200 -1.34 11.87 -7.12
N LYS A 201 -2.59 12.14 -6.81
CA LYS A 201 -2.94 13.14 -5.79
C LYS A 201 -2.70 12.56 -4.41
N VAL A 202 -2.11 13.34 -3.51
CA VAL A 202 -1.89 12.98 -2.11
C VAL A 202 -2.74 13.86 -1.21
N THR A 203 -3.55 13.25 -0.34
CA THR A 203 -4.42 13.97 0.61
C THR A 203 -4.37 13.25 1.96
N LEU A 204 -3.52 13.73 2.87
CA LEU A 204 -3.31 13.08 4.15
C LEU A 204 -3.72 13.99 5.31
N THR A 205 -4.35 13.37 6.31
CA THR A 205 -4.60 13.99 7.61
C THR A 205 -3.62 13.40 8.64
N LEU A 206 -2.94 14.29 9.37
CA LEU A 206 -1.91 13.93 10.33
C LEU A 206 -2.36 14.34 11.73
N PRO A 207 -2.80 13.38 12.58
CA PRO A 207 -3.17 13.66 13.97
C PRO A 207 -2.00 14.14 14.84
N ASN A 208 -0.78 13.76 14.49
CA ASN A 208 0.45 14.21 15.14
C ASN A 208 1.36 14.95 14.15
N VAL A 209 2.43 15.53 14.66
CA VAL A 209 3.50 16.14 13.87
C VAL A 209 4.62 15.12 13.71
N PRO A 210 4.83 14.52 12.51
CA PRO A 210 5.96 13.63 12.25
C PRO A 210 7.31 14.28 12.56
N GLN A 211 8.26 13.50 13.05
CA GLN A 211 9.64 13.96 13.24
C GLN A 211 10.33 14.18 11.90
N GLU A 212 10.11 13.25 10.98
CA GLU A 212 10.60 13.32 9.60
C GLU A 212 9.43 13.10 8.65
N LEU A 213 9.32 13.94 7.65
CA LEU A 213 8.39 13.77 6.54
C LEU A 213 9.12 14.06 5.24
N GLU A 214 9.07 13.11 4.31
CA GLU A 214 9.55 13.29 2.95
C GLU A 214 8.38 13.07 2.00
N ALA A 215 8.16 14.00 1.07
CA ALA A 215 7.15 13.85 0.05
C ALA A 215 7.72 14.23 -1.31
N GLU A 216 7.85 13.25 -2.18
CA GLU A 216 8.37 13.41 -3.53
C GLU A 216 7.25 13.22 -4.56
N THR A 217 7.15 14.16 -5.53
CA THR A 217 6.21 14.01 -6.64
C THR A 217 6.79 14.58 -7.94
N THR A 218 6.40 14.02 -9.07
CA THR A 218 6.74 14.67 -10.35
C THR A 218 5.69 15.73 -10.71
N SER A 219 4.40 15.40 -10.66
CA SER A 219 3.31 16.29 -11.05
C SER A 219 2.05 16.20 -10.18
N GLY A 220 2.04 15.34 -9.18
CA GLY A 220 0.93 15.20 -8.23
C GLY A 220 0.86 16.35 -7.24
N ASP A 221 -0.34 16.74 -6.85
CA ASP A 221 -0.54 17.70 -5.77
C ASP A 221 -0.52 16.98 -4.42
N VAL A 222 0.15 17.58 -3.43
CA VAL A 222 0.24 17.08 -2.06
C VAL A 222 -0.51 18.02 -1.12
N THR A 223 -1.48 17.50 -0.41
CA THR A 223 -2.24 18.22 0.61
C THR A 223 -2.09 17.50 1.94
N LEU A 224 -1.49 18.17 2.90
CA LEU A 224 -1.33 17.68 4.27
C LEU A 224 -2.15 18.56 5.21
N THR A 225 -2.96 17.93 6.05
CA THR A 225 -3.77 18.63 7.07
C THR A 225 -3.43 18.08 8.45
N LEU A 226 -2.85 18.90 9.29
CA LEU A 226 -2.66 18.59 10.71
C LEU A 226 -3.97 18.77 11.47
N SER A 227 -4.24 17.90 12.42
CA SER A 227 -5.43 18.01 13.28
C SER A 227 -5.38 19.19 14.24
N ALA A 228 -4.20 19.77 14.49
CA ALA A 228 -3.99 20.98 15.30
C ALA A 228 -2.68 21.67 14.90
N GLN A 229 -2.55 22.95 15.26
CA GLN A 229 -1.29 23.69 15.09
C GLN A 229 -0.15 23.00 15.87
N PRO A 230 1.04 22.81 15.26
CA PRO A 230 2.21 22.28 15.93
C PRO A 230 2.57 23.12 17.17
N ALA A 231 2.89 22.47 18.29
CA ALA A 231 3.33 23.15 19.51
C ALA A 231 4.71 23.82 19.37
N ALA A 232 5.48 23.44 18.38
CA ALA A 232 6.79 24.00 18.03
C ALA A 232 6.92 24.13 16.51
N PRO A 233 7.74 25.05 16.00
CA PRO A 233 8.00 25.17 14.57
C PRO A 233 8.53 23.89 13.95
N VAL A 234 8.28 23.73 12.63
CA VAL A 234 8.78 22.62 11.81
C VAL A 234 9.77 23.18 10.79
N ALA A 235 10.87 22.51 10.52
CA ALA A 235 11.76 22.89 9.42
C ALA A 235 11.14 22.43 8.08
N LEU A 236 10.57 23.37 7.35
CA LEU A 236 9.94 23.12 6.05
C LEU A 236 10.96 23.40 4.92
N ARG A 237 11.27 22.38 4.15
CA ARG A 237 12.16 22.49 3.00
C ARG A 237 11.38 22.16 1.74
N PHE A 238 11.39 23.04 0.76
CA PHE A 238 10.69 22.85 -0.48
C PHE A 238 11.61 23.06 -1.68
N GLN A 239 11.63 22.09 -2.58
CA GLN A 239 12.37 22.15 -3.83
C GLN A 239 11.42 21.88 -5.02
N THR A 240 11.41 22.77 -6.00
CA THR A 240 10.55 22.60 -7.19
C THR A 240 11.17 23.24 -8.41
N VAL A 241 10.74 22.79 -9.59
CA VAL A 241 11.02 23.46 -10.86
C VAL A 241 9.95 24.49 -11.18
N SER A 242 8.65 24.14 -11.03
CA SER A 242 7.53 25.04 -11.38
C SER A 242 6.30 24.88 -10.46
N GLY A 243 6.43 24.17 -9.35
CA GLY A 243 5.34 23.97 -8.37
C GLY A 243 5.16 25.17 -7.43
N VAL A 244 4.12 25.09 -6.62
CA VAL A 244 3.78 26.12 -5.60
C VAL A 244 3.72 25.48 -4.23
N PHE A 245 4.37 26.11 -3.24
CA PHE A 245 4.27 25.72 -1.85
C PHE A 245 3.42 26.73 -1.05
N ARG A 246 2.51 26.22 -0.23
CA ARG A 246 1.71 26.99 0.72
C ARG A 246 1.73 26.31 2.07
N SER A 247 1.93 27.09 3.12
CA SER A 247 1.88 26.58 4.49
C SER A 247 1.28 27.63 5.42
N ASP A 248 0.47 27.21 6.38
CA ASP A 248 -0.07 28.03 7.46
C ASP A 248 0.47 27.62 8.85
N ILE A 249 1.46 26.71 8.89
CA ILE A 249 2.15 26.35 10.14
C ILE A 249 3.47 27.12 10.30
N ASP A 250 3.86 27.34 11.55
CA ASP A 250 5.12 28.02 11.87
C ASP A 250 6.33 27.21 11.41
N SER A 251 7.31 27.88 10.80
CA SER A 251 8.53 27.25 10.31
C SER A 251 9.79 27.90 10.89
N ALA A 252 10.81 27.06 11.17
CA ALA A 252 12.15 27.50 11.56
C ALA A 252 13.21 26.51 11.05
N ASP A 253 14.29 27.02 10.45
CA ASP A 253 15.33 26.19 9.80
C ASP A 253 16.04 25.22 10.74
N ASN A 254 16.08 25.52 12.04
CA ASN A 254 16.73 24.71 13.08
C ASN A 254 15.73 23.93 13.94
N ALA A 255 14.51 23.76 13.48
CA ALA A 255 13.51 22.96 14.19
C ALA A 255 13.93 21.48 14.26
N ALA A 256 13.45 20.80 15.30
CA ALA A 256 13.76 19.38 15.53
C ALA A 256 13.06 18.45 14.51
N ASN A 257 11.82 18.82 14.12
CA ASN A 257 11.08 18.09 13.11
C ASN A 257 11.41 18.67 11.75
N VAL A 258 11.70 17.80 10.78
CA VAL A 258 12.16 18.18 9.43
C VAL A 258 11.24 17.58 8.38
N TRP A 259 10.63 18.44 7.55
CA TRP A 259 9.77 18.04 6.47
C TRP A 259 10.33 18.52 5.14
N GLU A 260 10.56 17.59 4.23
CA GLU A 260 11.14 17.83 2.92
C GLU A 260 10.12 17.52 1.82
N PHE A 261 9.95 18.47 0.92
CA PHE A 261 9.03 18.37 -0.21
C PHE A 261 9.79 18.59 -1.50
N GLN A 262 9.71 17.64 -2.41
CA GLN A 262 10.32 17.72 -3.72
C GLN A 262 9.27 17.52 -4.82
N THR A 263 9.19 18.46 -5.76
CA THR A 263 8.26 18.33 -6.89
C THR A 263 8.87 18.91 -8.16
N VAL A 264 8.47 18.40 -9.31
CA VAL A 264 8.81 19.07 -10.58
C VAL A 264 7.75 20.14 -10.92
N SER A 265 6.46 19.81 -10.84
CA SER A 265 5.37 20.75 -11.21
C SER A 265 4.14 20.71 -10.31
N GLY A 266 4.08 19.81 -9.34
CA GLY A 266 2.97 19.70 -8.40
C GLY A 266 2.95 20.81 -7.35
N SER A 267 1.80 21.06 -6.76
CA SER A 267 1.63 21.99 -5.65
C SER A 267 1.64 21.24 -4.32
N VAL A 268 2.27 21.85 -3.31
CA VAL A 268 2.25 21.33 -1.94
C VAL A 268 1.51 22.32 -1.05
N THR A 269 0.52 21.83 -0.32
CA THR A 269 -0.22 22.61 0.68
C THR A 269 -0.14 21.91 2.03
N VAL A 270 0.34 22.62 3.05
CA VAL A 270 0.39 22.17 4.44
C VAL A 270 -0.51 23.08 5.25
N SER A 271 -1.51 22.53 5.91
CA SER A 271 -2.45 23.30 6.73
C SER A 271 -2.65 22.63 8.10
N ALA A 272 -3.09 23.42 9.07
CA ALA A 272 -3.50 22.89 10.37
C ALA A 272 -4.90 23.35 10.71
N ALA A 273 -5.68 22.48 11.37
CA ALA A 273 -6.97 22.86 11.93
C ALA A 273 -6.79 23.96 13.00
N ALA A 274 -7.71 24.92 13.00
CA ALA A 274 -7.71 26.03 13.92
C ALA A 274 -8.12 25.60 15.35
#